data_99cfe97937777aaee926c91c4618e313
#
_entry.id   99cfe97937777aaee926c91c4618e313
#
_cell.length_a   1.000
_cell.length_b   1.000
_cell.length_c   1.000
_cell.angle_alpha   90.00
_cell.angle_beta   90.00
_cell.angle_gamma   90.00
#
_symmetry.space_group_name_H-M   'P 1'
#
loop_
_entity.id
_entity.type
_entity.pdbx_description
1 polymer ?
#
loop_
_entity_poly.entity_id
_entity_poly.type
_entity_poly.pdbx_seq_one_letter_code
_entity_poly.pdbx_strand_id
1 'polypeptide(L)'
;ALPICVDPRLVKIPGIYVDGIVLAEPCDHEQCLGMKFNPAYTGEVRIPLSSIEKAHLNARKIIARRAAMELKKDTIVNLGIGIPEVISLVANEEGIGDYMTLTVESGPVGGVPQGGAAFGACINPDAILDQPYQFDFYDGGGVDLAFLGLAQADKNGNINVSKFGPRIAGCGGFINITQNAKKVIFCGTFTASGLKVETGDGKLHIIQEGKSNKFLEDVEQITFSGEYANKTNQPVMYITERAVFELRNDGLHLTEIAPGVNLEEDILAHMDFVPK
;
A
#
# COMPACT_ATOMS: atom_id res chain seq x y z
N ALA A 1 27.66 12.61 18.08
CA ALA A 1 27.86 13.77 18.96
C ALA A 1 28.56 13.31 20.22
N LEU A 2 29.57 14.09 20.69
CA LEU A 2 30.16 13.82 21.98
C LEU A 2 29.10 14.04 23.07
N PRO A 3 28.93 13.13 24.05
CA PRO A 3 27.84 13.18 25.04
C PRO A 3 27.82 14.40 25.93
N ILE A 4 28.90 15.18 25.92
CA ILE A 4 29.04 16.45 26.70
C ILE A 4 28.46 17.67 25.97
N CYS A 5 28.02 17.52 24.71
CA CYS A 5 27.56 18.65 23.88
C CYS A 5 26.06 18.60 23.55
N VAL A 6 25.37 17.53 23.95
CA VAL A 6 23.94 17.31 23.63
C VAL A 6 23.21 16.90 24.89
N ASP A 7 22.02 17.45 25.12
CA ASP A 7 21.12 16.98 26.18
C ASP A 7 20.89 15.45 25.98
N PRO A 8 21.14 14.62 27.01
CA PRO A 8 21.01 13.16 26.88
C PRO A 8 19.63 12.71 26.40
N ARG A 9 18.57 13.51 26.61
CA ARG A 9 17.22 13.24 26.11
C ARG A 9 17.10 13.40 24.59
N LEU A 10 18.04 14.08 23.95
CA LEU A 10 18.09 14.32 22.50
C LEU A 10 18.99 13.33 21.75
N VAL A 11 19.65 12.42 22.46
CA VAL A 11 20.49 11.39 21.85
C VAL A 11 19.60 10.32 21.25
N LYS A 12 19.54 10.26 19.92
CA LYS A 12 18.77 9.24 19.17
C LYS A 12 19.54 7.93 19.02
N ILE A 13 20.84 8.02 18.74
CA ILE A 13 21.72 6.86 18.57
C ILE A 13 22.85 6.99 19.60
N PRO A 14 22.84 6.21 20.69
CA PRO A 14 23.92 6.23 21.66
C PRO A 14 25.20 5.62 21.07
N GLY A 15 26.36 6.15 21.50
CA GLY A 15 27.67 5.76 20.96
C GLY A 15 27.98 4.24 21.05
N ILE A 16 27.37 3.53 22.00
CA ILE A 16 27.54 2.07 22.13
C ILE A 16 26.99 1.26 20.95
N TYR A 17 26.17 1.89 20.08
CA TYR A 17 25.62 1.27 18.87
C TYR A 17 26.40 1.65 17.60
N VAL A 18 27.50 2.42 17.72
CA VAL A 18 28.21 3.00 16.59
C VAL A 18 29.63 2.49 16.53
N ASP A 19 29.96 1.69 15.51
CA ASP A 19 31.31 1.21 15.25
C ASP A 19 32.13 2.18 14.37
N GLY A 20 31.45 2.97 13.54
CA GLY A 20 32.12 3.91 12.64
C GLY A 20 31.19 5.03 12.18
N ILE A 21 31.78 6.19 11.89
CA ILE A 21 31.07 7.37 11.37
C ILE A 21 31.68 7.72 10.01
N VAL A 22 30.85 7.77 8.98
CA VAL A 22 31.23 8.28 7.67
C VAL A 22 30.68 9.69 7.52
N LEU A 23 31.57 10.64 7.23
CA LEU A 23 31.19 12.02 6.90
C LEU A 23 30.88 12.07 5.41
N ALA A 24 29.76 12.67 5.07
CA ALA A 24 29.33 12.91 3.70
C ALA A 24 29.09 14.40 3.47
N GLU A 25 29.16 14.84 2.22
CA GLU A 25 28.90 16.22 1.86
C GLU A 25 27.39 16.52 1.94
N PRO A 26 26.98 17.77 2.19
CA PRO A 26 25.56 18.14 2.29
C PRO A 26 24.72 17.76 1.05
N CYS A 27 25.35 17.67 -0.13
CA CYS A 27 24.68 17.26 -1.37
C CYS A 27 24.35 15.76 -1.42
N ASP A 28 24.95 14.94 -0.54
CA ASP A 28 24.74 13.49 -0.46
C ASP A 28 23.59 13.12 0.50
N HIS A 29 22.99 14.12 1.17
CA HIS A 29 21.89 13.96 2.13
C HIS A 29 20.55 14.37 1.50
N GLU A 30 20.03 13.53 0.62
CA GLU A 30 18.68 13.74 0.09
C GLU A 30 17.62 13.29 1.11
N GLN A 31 16.52 14.04 1.21
CA GLN A 31 15.44 13.75 2.15
C GLN A 31 14.65 12.49 1.72
N CYS A 32 14.50 12.28 0.42
CA CYS A 32 13.94 11.07 -0.18
C CYS A 32 14.55 10.88 -1.56
N LEU A 33 14.38 9.69 -2.14
CA LEU A 33 14.89 9.39 -3.47
C LEU A 33 14.34 10.37 -4.50
N GLY A 34 15.24 11.06 -5.23
CA GLY A 34 14.87 12.02 -6.28
C GLY A 34 14.42 13.39 -5.80
N MET A 35 14.54 13.71 -4.51
CA MET A 35 14.22 15.03 -3.97
C MET A 35 15.16 15.40 -2.83
N LYS A 36 15.86 16.54 -2.97
CA LYS A 36 16.81 16.98 -1.96
C LYS A 36 16.13 17.42 -0.66
N PHE A 37 15.08 18.23 -0.78
CA PHE A 37 14.36 18.76 0.37
C PHE A 37 12.95 19.27 -0.02
N ASN A 38 11.97 19.00 0.83
CA ASN A 38 10.65 19.61 0.77
C ASN A 38 10.18 19.93 2.19
N PRO A 39 10.02 21.22 2.56
CA PRO A 39 9.65 21.62 3.91
C PRO A 39 8.23 21.20 4.32
N ALA A 40 7.38 20.82 3.36
CA ALA A 40 6.05 20.26 3.65
C ALA A 40 6.11 18.82 4.18
N TYR A 41 7.25 18.11 4.02
CA TYR A 41 7.45 16.75 4.56
C TYR A 41 7.94 16.76 6.01
N THR A 42 8.53 17.87 6.45
CA THR A 42 9.05 18.04 7.83
C THR A 42 8.09 18.77 8.74
N GLY A 43 6.99 19.29 8.20
CA GLY A 43 6.06 20.15 8.95
C GLY A 43 6.52 21.59 9.13
N GLU A 44 7.65 21.99 8.52
CA GLU A 44 8.13 23.39 8.55
C GLU A 44 7.15 24.34 7.85
N VAL A 45 6.48 23.85 6.81
CA VAL A 45 5.39 24.57 6.14
C VAL A 45 4.20 23.64 5.94
N ARG A 46 2.99 24.21 5.90
CA ARG A 46 1.79 23.51 5.43
C ARG A 46 1.36 24.11 4.09
N ILE A 47 1.09 23.24 3.11
CA ILE A 47 0.60 23.65 1.79
C ILE A 47 -0.89 23.36 1.67
N PRO A 48 -1.65 24.13 0.87
CA PRO A 48 -3.05 23.84 0.61
C PRO A 48 -3.22 22.45 -0.05
N LEU A 49 -4.13 21.62 0.45
CA LEU A 49 -4.42 20.31 -0.14
C LEU A 49 -4.91 20.42 -1.60
N SER A 50 -5.53 21.54 -1.97
CA SER A 50 -5.93 21.83 -3.36
C SER A 50 -4.75 22.00 -4.34
N SER A 51 -3.53 22.18 -3.83
CA SER A 51 -2.31 22.24 -4.66
C SER A 51 -1.74 20.86 -5.00
N ILE A 52 -2.27 19.78 -4.38
CA ILE A 52 -1.85 18.42 -4.65
C ILE A 52 -2.43 17.98 -5.99
N GLU A 53 -1.56 17.45 -6.86
CA GLU A 53 -1.95 16.99 -8.19
C GLU A 53 -2.95 15.83 -8.10
N LYS A 54 -3.96 15.88 -8.97
CA LYS A 54 -4.97 14.81 -9.05
C LYS A 54 -4.40 13.60 -9.78
N ALA A 55 -4.80 12.42 -9.35
CA ALA A 55 -4.40 11.19 -10.03
C ALA A 55 -4.98 11.11 -11.45
N HIS A 56 -4.16 10.71 -12.43
CA HIS A 56 -4.61 10.45 -13.79
C HIS A 56 -5.55 9.24 -13.85
N LEU A 57 -6.59 9.31 -14.70
CA LEU A 57 -7.50 8.20 -14.93
C LEU A 57 -6.80 7.08 -15.70
N ASN A 58 -6.55 5.97 -15.03
CA ASN A 58 -5.94 4.75 -15.54
C ASN A 58 -6.32 3.57 -14.63
N ALA A 59 -5.82 2.36 -14.90
CA ALA A 59 -6.08 1.18 -14.07
C ALA A 59 -5.81 1.44 -12.57
N ARG A 60 -4.75 2.15 -12.23
CA ARG A 60 -4.40 2.44 -10.82
C ARG A 60 -5.46 3.30 -10.14
N LYS A 61 -5.97 4.34 -10.82
CA LYS A 61 -7.02 5.21 -10.27
C LYS A 61 -8.37 4.48 -10.17
N ILE A 62 -8.68 3.57 -11.10
CA ILE A 62 -9.90 2.74 -11.03
C ILE A 62 -9.86 1.89 -9.76
N ILE A 63 -8.76 1.17 -9.55
CA ILE A 63 -8.54 0.35 -8.35
C ILE A 63 -8.62 1.21 -7.09
N ALA A 64 -7.92 2.35 -7.07
CA ALA A 64 -7.89 3.26 -5.93
C ALA A 64 -9.26 3.84 -5.60
N ARG A 65 -10.09 4.16 -6.61
CA ARG A 65 -11.47 4.63 -6.39
C ARG A 65 -12.35 3.54 -5.80
N ARG A 66 -12.26 2.31 -6.31
CA ARG A 66 -13.00 1.20 -5.70
C ARG A 66 -12.51 0.94 -4.26
N ALA A 67 -11.20 0.96 -4.03
CA ALA A 67 -10.62 0.78 -2.70
C ALA A 67 -11.01 1.90 -1.73
N ALA A 68 -11.09 3.16 -2.20
CA ALA A 68 -11.51 4.30 -1.39
C ALA A 68 -12.94 4.16 -0.85
N MET A 69 -13.80 3.35 -1.48
CA MET A 69 -15.15 3.05 -0.96
C MET A 69 -15.13 2.27 0.37
N GLU A 70 -14.00 1.64 0.71
CA GLU A 70 -13.81 0.94 1.98
C GLU A 70 -13.38 1.87 3.13
N LEU A 71 -13.00 3.12 2.82
CA LEU A 71 -12.60 4.11 3.82
C LEU A 71 -13.79 4.47 4.71
N LYS A 72 -13.52 4.57 6.01
CA LYS A 72 -14.53 4.91 7.01
C LYS A 72 -14.04 6.08 7.85
N LYS A 73 -15.02 6.83 8.38
CA LYS A 73 -14.74 7.93 9.29
C LYS A 73 -14.12 7.40 10.60
N ASP A 74 -13.20 8.20 11.13
CA ASP A 74 -12.53 7.94 12.42
C ASP A 74 -11.72 6.62 12.45
N THR A 75 -11.15 6.22 11.30
CA THR A 75 -10.27 5.05 11.17
C THR A 75 -8.81 5.43 10.99
N ILE A 76 -7.93 4.54 11.44
CA ILE A 76 -6.49 4.61 11.22
C ILE A 76 -6.14 3.71 10.04
N VAL A 77 -5.52 4.30 9.01
CA VAL A 77 -5.31 3.66 7.72
C VAL A 77 -3.84 3.63 7.36
N ASN A 78 -3.33 2.47 6.96
CA ASN A 78 -2.02 2.35 6.34
C ASN A 78 -2.15 2.19 4.82
N LEU A 79 -1.37 2.95 4.07
CA LEU A 79 -1.27 2.85 2.61
C LEU A 79 0.14 2.39 2.23
N GLY A 80 0.23 1.19 1.63
CA GLY A 80 1.47 0.64 1.10
C GLY A 80 1.87 1.27 -0.24
N ILE A 81 3.08 0.94 -0.68
CA ILE A 81 3.67 1.44 -1.94
C ILE A 81 2.86 0.99 -3.17
N GLY A 82 2.86 1.80 -4.21
CA GLY A 82 2.34 1.46 -5.53
C GLY A 82 0.89 1.90 -5.74
N ILE A 83 -0.02 0.98 -6.01
CA ILE A 83 -1.44 1.31 -6.23
C ILE A 83 -2.12 1.88 -4.99
N PRO A 84 -1.87 1.37 -3.77
CA PRO A 84 -2.47 1.93 -2.56
C PRO A 84 -2.17 3.42 -2.33
N GLU A 85 -1.01 3.92 -2.74
CA GLU A 85 -0.65 5.35 -2.63
C GLU A 85 -1.70 6.27 -3.29
N VAL A 86 -2.29 5.81 -4.40
CA VAL A 86 -3.27 6.59 -5.18
C VAL A 86 -4.57 6.80 -4.40
N ILE A 87 -4.85 5.97 -3.39
CA ILE A 87 -6.05 6.10 -2.54
C ILE A 87 -6.06 7.43 -1.79
N SER A 88 -4.90 7.90 -1.31
CA SER A 88 -4.79 9.20 -0.63
C SER A 88 -5.13 10.37 -1.58
N LEU A 89 -4.69 10.28 -2.84
CA LEU A 89 -5.02 11.28 -3.85
C LEU A 89 -6.51 11.28 -4.17
N VAL A 90 -7.12 10.09 -4.31
CA VAL A 90 -8.56 9.94 -4.52
C VAL A 90 -9.33 10.50 -3.33
N ALA A 91 -8.95 10.17 -2.11
CA ALA A 91 -9.59 10.69 -0.90
C ALA A 91 -9.52 12.22 -0.83
N ASN A 92 -8.39 12.82 -1.22
CA ASN A 92 -8.23 14.26 -1.31
C ASN A 92 -9.13 14.87 -2.42
N GLU A 93 -9.18 14.25 -3.61
CA GLU A 93 -10.04 14.68 -4.72
C GLU A 93 -11.54 14.65 -4.36
N GLU A 94 -11.97 13.65 -3.60
CA GLU A 94 -13.36 13.43 -3.19
C GLU A 94 -13.73 14.22 -1.92
N GLY A 95 -12.77 14.94 -1.30
CA GLY A 95 -12.99 15.73 -0.09
C GLY A 95 -13.24 14.90 1.16
N ILE A 96 -12.75 13.66 1.19
CA ILE A 96 -12.88 12.74 2.35
C ILE A 96 -11.54 12.48 3.05
N GLY A 97 -10.50 13.27 2.73
CA GLY A 97 -9.17 13.12 3.34
C GLY A 97 -9.17 13.21 4.86
N ASP A 98 -10.06 14.05 5.42
CA ASP A 98 -10.20 14.24 6.87
C ASP A 98 -11.03 13.13 7.56
N TYR A 99 -11.51 12.12 6.81
CA TYR A 99 -12.30 11.03 7.41
C TYR A 99 -11.42 10.08 8.22
N MET A 100 -10.15 9.94 7.86
CA MET A 100 -9.25 9.00 8.47
C MET A 100 -7.91 9.63 8.80
N THR A 101 -7.16 8.98 9.69
CA THR A 101 -5.76 9.29 9.93
C THR A 101 -4.90 8.34 9.11
N LEU A 102 -4.20 8.89 8.12
CA LEU A 102 -3.28 8.11 7.30
C LEU A 102 -1.95 7.90 8.03
N THR A 103 -1.34 6.73 7.87
CA THR A 103 -0.03 6.41 8.41
C THR A 103 0.87 5.85 7.32
N VAL A 104 2.17 6.14 7.42
CA VAL A 104 3.20 5.57 6.56
C VAL A 104 4.24 4.86 7.43
N GLU A 105 4.72 3.71 7.00
CA GLU A 105 5.61 2.84 7.80
C GLU A 105 6.89 3.52 8.26
N SER A 106 7.40 4.52 7.52
CA SER A 106 8.61 5.28 7.87
C SER A 106 8.44 6.22 9.08
N GLY A 107 7.19 6.46 9.53
CA GLY A 107 6.89 7.22 10.75
C GLY A 107 5.89 8.36 10.64
N PRO A 108 5.57 8.93 9.46
CA PRO A 108 4.56 9.98 9.35
C PRO A 108 3.16 9.50 9.75
N VAL A 109 2.45 10.37 10.46
CA VAL A 109 1.05 10.21 10.87
C VAL A 109 0.30 11.46 10.44
N GLY A 110 -0.88 11.29 9.85
CA GLY A 110 -1.67 12.36 9.25
C GLY A 110 -1.13 12.82 7.90
N GLY A 111 -1.78 13.82 7.32
CA GLY A 111 -1.40 14.41 6.03
C GLY A 111 -1.65 13.50 4.82
N VAL A 112 -0.93 13.76 3.72
CA VAL A 112 -1.10 13.05 2.45
C VAL A 112 0.19 12.29 2.10
N PRO A 113 0.19 10.95 2.22
CA PRO A 113 1.32 10.11 1.83
C PRO A 113 1.75 10.33 0.38
N GLN A 114 3.05 10.29 0.16
CA GLN A 114 3.65 10.47 -1.14
C GLN A 114 4.02 9.14 -1.77
N GLY A 115 3.98 9.08 -3.09
CA GLY A 115 4.25 7.87 -3.86
C GLY A 115 5.54 7.92 -4.65
N GLY A 116 5.83 6.81 -5.35
CA GLY A 116 6.99 6.68 -6.21
C GLY A 116 8.31 6.88 -5.46
N ALA A 117 9.20 7.73 -5.97
CA ALA A 117 10.50 8.00 -5.37
C ALA A 117 10.42 8.74 -4.02
N ALA A 118 9.29 9.38 -3.72
CA ALA A 118 9.04 10.05 -2.44
C ALA A 118 8.27 9.16 -1.44
N PHE A 119 8.06 7.87 -1.74
CA PHE A 119 7.42 6.95 -0.81
C PHE A 119 8.12 6.95 0.55
N GLY A 120 7.33 6.99 1.60
CA GLY A 120 7.82 7.13 2.98
C GLY A 120 7.70 8.56 3.51
N ALA A 121 7.59 9.57 2.64
CA ALA A 121 7.29 10.94 3.03
C ALA A 121 5.77 11.23 3.04
N CYS A 122 5.40 12.33 3.69
CA CYS A 122 4.00 12.76 3.78
C CYS A 122 3.94 14.29 3.69
N ILE A 123 3.04 14.82 2.87
CA ILE A 123 2.74 16.27 2.85
C ILE A 123 1.88 16.61 4.06
N ASN A 124 2.23 17.67 4.78
CA ASN A 124 1.52 18.14 5.95
C ASN A 124 1.32 17.09 7.06
N PRO A 125 2.33 16.32 7.47
CA PRO A 125 2.15 15.35 8.55
C PRO A 125 1.74 16.08 9.85
N ASP A 126 0.95 15.42 10.67
CA ASP A 126 0.60 15.90 12.02
C ASP A 126 1.63 15.48 13.05
N ALA A 127 2.28 14.32 12.83
CA ALA A 127 3.39 13.84 13.63
C ALA A 127 4.35 13.03 12.76
N ILE A 128 5.62 12.95 13.19
CA ILE A 128 6.64 12.08 12.61
C ILE A 128 7.28 11.31 13.75
N LEU A 129 7.04 10.01 13.78
CA LEU A 129 7.59 9.08 14.77
C LEU A 129 8.87 8.45 14.24
N ASP A 130 9.75 7.99 15.13
CA ASP A 130 10.82 7.08 14.74
C ASP A 130 10.19 5.74 14.30
N GLN A 131 10.68 5.16 13.21
CA GLN A 131 10.10 3.97 12.57
C GLN A 131 9.82 2.79 13.53
N PRO A 132 10.68 2.44 14.51
CA PRO A 132 10.38 1.36 15.44
C PRO A 132 9.08 1.55 16.22
N TYR A 133 8.78 2.77 16.66
CA TYR A 133 7.54 3.05 17.40
C TYR A 133 6.30 3.00 16.51
N GLN A 134 6.45 3.35 15.22
CA GLN A 134 5.37 3.18 14.25
C GLN A 134 5.05 1.69 14.05
N PHE A 135 6.09 0.84 13.98
CA PHE A 135 5.90 -0.61 13.86
C PHE A 135 5.37 -1.24 15.15
N ASP A 136 5.78 -0.78 16.33
CA ASP A 136 5.18 -1.21 17.61
C ASP A 136 3.67 -0.94 17.63
N PHE A 137 3.24 0.20 17.08
CA PHE A 137 1.83 0.53 16.93
C PHE A 137 1.09 -0.41 15.96
N TYR A 138 1.70 -0.76 14.83
CA TYR A 138 1.14 -1.70 13.85
C TYR A 138 1.04 -3.11 14.42
N ASP A 139 2.12 -3.61 15.02
CA ASP A 139 2.17 -4.93 15.66
C ASP A 139 1.20 -5.03 16.85
N GLY A 140 0.94 -3.92 17.52
CA GLY A 140 -0.07 -3.80 18.57
C GLY A 140 -1.53 -3.78 18.08
N GLY A 141 -1.78 -3.86 16.76
CA GLY A 141 -3.13 -3.87 16.18
C GLY A 141 -3.77 -2.48 16.06
N GLY A 142 -2.96 -1.42 15.97
CA GLY A 142 -3.43 -0.03 15.87
C GLY A 142 -4.04 0.33 14.52
N VAL A 143 -3.86 -0.47 13.48
CA VAL A 143 -4.36 -0.20 12.12
C VAL A 143 -5.77 -0.78 11.95
N ASP A 144 -6.72 0.08 11.59
CA ASP A 144 -8.08 -0.35 11.26
C ASP A 144 -8.17 -0.91 9.83
N LEU A 145 -7.57 -0.23 8.86
CA LEU A 145 -7.59 -0.62 7.45
C LEU A 145 -6.16 -0.56 6.89
N ALA A 146 -5.69 -1.68 6.35
CA ALA A 146 -4.42 -1.76 5.64
C ALA A 146 -4.66 -1.99 4.15
N PHE A 147 -4.16 -1.09 3.30
CA PHE A 147 -4.20 -1.24 1.85
C PHE A 147 -2.79 -1.51 1.34
N LEU A 148 -2.56 -2.69 0.78
CA LEU A 148 -1.25 -3.11 0.31
C LEU A 148 -1.28 -3.64 -1.12
N GLY A 149 -0.08 -3.73 -1.73
CA GLY A 149 0.07 -4.24 -3.08
C GLY A 149 -0.30 -5.72 -3.22
N LEU A 150 -0.82 -6.10 -4.39
CA LEU A 150 -1.07 -7.47 -4.80
C LEU A 150 -0.15 -7.81 -5.97
N ALA A 151 0.80 -8.74 -5.76
CA ALA A 151 1.67 -9.23 -6.83
C ALA A 151 1.28 -10.63 -7.30
N GLN A 152 1.08 -11.58 -6.39
CA GLN A 152 0.48 -12.89 -6.66
C GLN A 152 -0.55 -13.19 -5.56
N ALA A 153 -1.65 -13.84 -5.92
CA ALA A 153 -2.68 -14.37 -5.02
C ALA A 153 -3.00 -15.80 -5.41
N ASP A 154 -3.37 -16.67 -4.46
CA ASP A 154 -3.82 -18.01 -4.76
C ASP A 154 -5.27 -18.28 -4.32
N LYS A 155 -5.77 -19.48 -4.66
CA LYS A 155 -7.13 -19.92 -4.33
C LYS A 155 -7.46 -19.88 -2.83
N ASN A 156 -6.44 -20.00 -1.97
CA ASN A 156 -6.58 -19.96 -0.51
C ASN A 156 -6.49 -18.54 0.05
N GLY A 157 -6.31 -17.54 -0.82
CA GLY A 157 -6.17 -16.14 -0.45
C GLY A 157 -4.79 -15.76 0.08
N ASN A 158 -3.80 -16.62 -0.09
CA ASN A 158 -2.42 -16.25 0.23
C ASN A 158 -1.92 -15.18 -0.75
N ILE A 159 -1.03 -14.30 -0.25
CA ILE A 159 -0.37 -13.27 -1.09
C ILE A 159 1.13 -13.49 -1.07
N ASN A 160 1.75 -13.34 -2.22
CA ASN A 160 3.19 -13.21 -2.37
C ASN A 160 3.55 -11.83 -2.93
N VAL A 161 4.47 -11.16 -2.24
CA VAL A 161 5.15 -9.93 -2.70
C VAL A 161 6.67 -10.02 -2.53
N SER A 162 7.18 -11.10 -1.96
CA SER A 162 8.54 -11.19 -1.42
C SER A 162 9.53 -12.00 -2.26
N LYS A 163 9.06 -12.89 -3.16
CA LYS A 163 9.93 -13.74 -3.97
C LYS A 163 9.29 -14.03 -5.34
N PHE A 164 10.08 -13.92 -6.40
CA PHE A 164 9.68 -14.17 -7.79
C PHE A 164 10.81 -14.90 -8.51
N GLY A 165 10.67 -16.22 -8.68
CA GLY A 165 11.74 -17.08 -9.20
C GLY A 165 13.03 -16.90 -8.40
N PRO A 166 14.16 -16.55 -9.04
CA PRO A 166 15.44 -16.35 -8.35
C PRO A 166 15.53 -15.01 -7.59
N ARG A 167 14.60 -14.07 -7.85
CA ARG A 167 14.62 -12.74 -7.24
C ARG A 167 13.95 -12.76 -5.88
N ILE A 168 14.69 -12.38 -4.85
CA ILE A 168 14.16 -12.10 -3.52
C ILE A 168 13.94 -10.59 -3.40
N ALA A 169 12.68 -10.17 -3.43
CA ALA A 169 12.31 -8.76 -3.25
C ALA A 169 12.29 -8.37 -1.77
N GLY A 170 12.03 -9.34 -0.89
CA GLY A 170 11.81 -9.11 0.54
C GLY A 170 10.38 -8.66 0.85
N CYS A 171 10.00 -8.76 2.10
CA CYS A 171 8.65 -8.42 2.57
C CYS A 171 8.52 -6.98 3.08
N GLY A 172 9.62 -6.31 3.45
CA GLY A 172 9.56 -5.01 4.12
C GLY A 172 8.61 -5.05 5.33
N GLY A 173 7.79 -4.03 5.49
CA GLY A 173 6.77 -3.96 6.55
C GLY A 173 5.49 -4.75 6.30
N PHE A 174 5.37 -5.45 5.17
CA PHE A 174 4.14 -6.10 4.73
C PHE A 174 3.53 -7.02 5.79
N ILE A 175 4.34 -7.86 6.43
CA ILE A 175 3.89 -8.83 7.44
C ILE A 175 3.36 -8.09 8.67
N ASN A 176 4.13 -7.15 9.22
CA ASN A 176 3.76 -6.39 10.41
C ASN A 176 2.46 -5.61 10.21
N ILE A 177 2.32 -4.95 9.05
CA ILE A 177 1.14 -4.14 8.74
C ILE A 177 -0.10 -5.00 8.56
N THR A 178 0.01 -6.14 7.84
CA THR A 178 -1.16 -6.97 7.50
C THR A 178 -1.62 -7.86 8.63
N GLN A 179 -0.70 -8.36 9.46
CA GLN A 179 -0.99 -9.45 10.40
C GLN A 179 -2.01 -9.06 11.48
N ASN A 180 -1.93 -7.83 12.00
CA ASN A 180 -2.78 -7.35 13.09
C ASN A 180 -3.73 -6.21 12.68
N ALA A 181 -3.77 -5.81 11.40
CA ALA A 181 -4.78 -4.87 10.91
C ALA A 181 -6.18 -5.47 11.05
N LYS A 182 -7.18 -4.64 11.43
CA LYS A 182 -8.57 -5.12 11.60
C LYS A 182 -9.23 -5.54 10.30
N LYS A 183 -8.82 -4.96 9.16
CA LYS A 183 -9.20 -5.37 7.81
C LYS A 183 -8.04 -5.12 6.85
N VAL A 184 -7.80 -6.05 5.93
CA VAL A 184 -6.76 -5.93 4.90
C VAL A 184 -7.39 -5.87 3.51
N ILE A 185 -6.93 -4.94 2.69
CA ILE A 185 -7.36 -4.78 1.30
C ILE A 185 -6.13 -4.81 0.40
N PHE A 186 -6.02 -5.84 -0.43
CA PHE A 186 -4.97 -5.96 -1.41
C PHE A 186 -5.38 -5.30 -2.72
N CYS A 187 -4.53 -4.42 -3.26
CA CYS A 187 -4.79 -3.64 -4.46
C CYS A 187 -3.75 -3.94 -5.54
N GLY A 188 -4.19 -4.40 -6.69
CA GLY A 188 -3.30 -4.73 -7.80
C GLY A 188 -4.02 -4.79 -9.12
N THR A 189 -3.31 -4.64 -10.24
CA THR A 189 -3.88 -4.98 -11.54
C THR A 189 -4.15 -6.48 -11.61
N PHE A 190 -5.14 -6.91 -12.38
CA PHE A 190 -5.54 -8.30 -12.48
C PHE A 190 -4.44 -9.17 -13.10
N THR A 191 -3.82 -8.67 -14.17
CA THR A 191 -2.62 -9.27 -14.78
C THR A 191 -1.46 -8.27 -14.73
N ALA A 192 -0.24 -8.74 -15.01
CA ALA A 192 0.97 -7.95 -15.00
C ALA A 192 1.66 -7.95 -16.39
N SER A 193 2.67 -7.07 -16.55
CA SER A 193 3.53 -7.02 -17.72
C SER A 193 2.81 -6.64 -19.02
N GLY A 194 2.27 -5.42 -19.05
CA GLY A 194 1.76 -4.82 -20.27
C GLY A 194 0.25 -4.65 -20.38
N LEU A 195 -0.47 -4.84 -19.27
CA LEU A 195 -1.91 -4.54 -19.22
C LEU A 195 -2.18 -3.08 -19.61
N LYS A 196 -3.14 -2.88 -20.53
CA LYS A 196 -3.67 -1.58 -20.89
C LYS A 196 -5.19 -1.62 -20.86
N VAL A 197 -5.77 -0.68 -20.15
CA VAL A 197 -7.22 -0.52 -20.04
C VAL A 197 -7.61 0.92 -20.35
N GLU A 198 -8.81 1.08 -20.86
CA GLU A 198 -9.48 2.36 -21.08
C GLU A 198 -10.87 2.35 -20.47
N THR A 199 -11.42 3.53 -20.24
CA THR A 199 -12.80 3.69 -19.75
C THR A 199 -13.58 4.54 -20.73
N GLY A 200 -14.81 4.12 -21.05
CA GLY A 200 -15.72 4.85 -21.92
C GLY A 200 -17.16 4.35 -21.70
N ASP A 201 -18.12 5.24 -21.83
CA ASP A 201 -19.56 4.94 -21.72
C ASP A 201 -19.94 4.13 -20.45
N GLY A 202 -19.25 4.43 -19.32
CA GLY A 202 -19.46 3.74 -18.05
C GLY A 202 -18.93 2.31 -17.99
N LYS A 203 -18.06 1.92 -18.92
CA LYS A 203 -17.48 0.58 -19.05
C LYS A 203 -15.97 0.59 -18.99
N LEU A 204 -15.39 -0.51 -18.52
CA LEU A 204 -13.98 -0.83 -18.66
C LEU A 204 -13.75 -1.59 -19.97
N HIS A 205 -12.73 -1.18 -20.72
CA HIS A 205 -12.29 -1.85 -21.94
C HIS A 205 -10.85 -2.32 -21.75
N ILE A 206 -10.62 -3.63 -21.90
CA ILE A 206 -9.28 -4.22 -21.88
C ILE A 206 -8.71 -4.12 -23.29
N ILE A 207 -7.82 -3.17 -23.51
CA ILE A 207 -7.20 -2.93 -24.82
C ILE A 207 -6.06 -3.92 -25.08
N GLN A 208 -5.32 -4.27 -24.04
CA GLN A 208 -4.24 -5.24 -24.10
C GLN A 208 -4.17 -5.97 -22.75
N GLU A 209 -4.20 -7.30 -22.81
CA GLU A 209 -4.00 -8.12 -21.62
C GLU A 209 -2.52 -8.15 -21.18
N GLY A 210 -2.29 -8.28 -19.88
CA GLY A 210 -0.96 -8.51 -19.33
C GLY A 210 -0.44 -9.92 -19.64
N LYS A 211 0.87 -10.05 -19.76
CA LYS A 211 1.52 -11.32 -20.13
C LYS A 211 1.63 -12.32 -18.98
N SER A 212 1.37 -11.88 -17.75
CA SER A 212 1.58 -12.70 -16.55
C SER A 212 0.31 -12.70 -15.70
N ASN A 213 -0.20 -13.89 -15.41
CA ASN A 213 -1.26 -14.10 -14.45
C ASN A 213 -0.74 -13.79 -13.04
N LYS A 214 -1.64 -13.30 -12.20
CA LYS A 214 -1.36 -13.01 -10.79
C LYS A 214 -2.21 -13.84 -9.83
N PHE A 215 -3.31 -14.40 -10.33
CA PHE A 215 -4.17 -15.33 -9.61
C PHE A 215 -3.77 -16.76 -10.00
N LEU A 216 -2.94 -17.37 -9.15
CA LEU A 216 -2.24 -18.64 -9.39
C LEU A 216 -2.89 -19.76 -8.59
N GLU A 217 -2.66 -21.02 -8.99
CA GLU A 217 -3.09 -22.18 -8.19
C GLU A 217 -2.47 -22.12 -6.78
N ASP A 218 -1.16 -21.86 -6.70
CA ASP A 218 -0.41 -21.66 -5.46
C ASP A 218 0.61 -20.53 -5.68
N VAL A 219 0.75 -19.62 -4.70
CA VAL A 219 1.78 -18.58 -4.74
C VAL A 219 3.18 -19.15 -4.55
N GLU A 220 4.20 -18.53 -5.16
CA GLU A 220 5.60 -18.99 -5.04
C GLU A 220 6.14 -18.94 -3.61
N GLN A 221 5.65 -18.01 -2.81
CA GLN A 221 5.97 -17.84 -1.40
C GLN A 221 4.81 -17.16 -0.67
N ILE A 222 4.51 -17.61 0.53
CA ILE A 222 3.46 -16.98 1.35
C ILE A 222 4.08 -15.80 2.12
N THR A 223 3.70 -14.56 1.74
CA THR A 223 4.00 -13.35 2.50
C THR A 223 2.84 -12.97 3.42
N PHE A 224 1.60 -13.24 2.97
CA PHE A 224 0.39 -13.16 3.80
C PHE A 224 -0.36 -14.49 3.70
N SER A 225 -0.82 -15.00 4.84
CA SER A 225 -1.53 -16.28 4.92
C SER A 225 -3.05 -16.08 5.01
N GLY A 226 -3.77 -16.54 3.98
CA GLY A 226 -5.24 -16.58 3.99
C GLY A 226 -5.80 -17.52 5.06
N GLU A 227 -5.13 -18.65 5.31
CA GLU A 227 -5.50 -19.57 6.40
C GLU A 227 -5.44 -18.89 7.78
N TYR A 228 -4.36 -18.14 8.03
CA TYR A 228 -4.23 -17.41 9.30
C TYR A 228 -5.29 -16.32 9.43
N ALA A 229 -5.57 -15.58 8.36
CA ALA A 229 -6.63 -14.57 8.35
C ALA A 229 -7.99 -15.17 8.65
N ASN A 230 -8.33 -16.31 8.04
CA ASN A 230 -9.56 -17.04 8.34
C ASN A 230 -9.63 -17.51 9.80
N LYS A 231 -8.53 -18.06 10.33
CA LYS A 231 -8.43 -18.50 11.73
C LYS A 231 -8.63 -17.36 12.73
N THR A 232 -8.20 -16.16 12.40
CA THR A 232 -8.35 -14.96 13.25
C THR A 232 -9.60 -14.14 12.91
N ASN A 233 -10.41 -14.59 11.96
CA ASN A 233 -11.59 -13.88 11.45
C ASN A 233 -11.26 -12.47 10.93
N GLN A 234 -10.07 -12.28 10.34
CA GLN A 234 -9.65 -11.03 9.74
C GLN A 234 -10.31 -10.89 8.36
N PRO A 235 -11.11 -9.85 8.11
CA PRO A 235 -11.69 -9.60 6.79
C PRO A 235 -10.60 -9.24 5.78
N VAL A 236 -10.63 -9.86 4.61
CA VAL A 236 -9.66 -9.62 3.52
C VAL A 236 -10.38 -9.43 2.19
N MET A 237 -9.99 -8.37 1.46
CA MET A 237 -10.46 -8.09 0.11
C MET A 237 -9.30 -7.99 -0.88
N TYR A 238 -9.58 -8.32 -2.14
CA TYR A 238 -8.64 -8.22 -3.25
C TYR A 238 -9.30 -7.39 -4.35
N ILE A 239 -8.77 -6.22 -4.62
CA ILE A 239 -9.36 -5.24 -5.54
C ILE A 239 -8.45 -5.08 -6.76
N THR A 240 -9.02 -5.34 -7.93
CA THR A 240 -8.38 -5.10 -9.21
C THR A 240 -9.16 -4.07 -10.03
N GLU A 241 -8.67 -3.70 -11.20
CA GLU A 241 -9.39 -2.79 -12.08
C GLU A 241 -10.68 -3.40 -12.68
N ARG A 242 -10.82 -4.74 -12.66
CA ARG A 242 -11.91 -5.46 -13.32
C ARG A 242 -12.77 -6.32 -12.39
N ALA A 243 -12.22 -6.75 -11.25
CA ALA A 243 -12.89 -7.66 -10.33
C ALA A 243 -12.51 -7.38 -8.88
N VAL A 244 -13.43 -7.70 -7.97
CA VAL A 244 -13.20 -7.68 -6.51
C VAL A 244 -13.47 -9.07 -5.97
N PHE A 245 -12.59 -9.53 -5.08
CA PHE A 245 -12.75 -10.80 -4.38
C PHE A 245 -12.73 -10.56 -2.87
N GLU A 246 -13.39 -11.46 -2.15
CA GLU A 246 -13.34 -11.57 -0.68
C GLU A 246 -12.80 -12.94 -0.27
N LEU A 247 -11.96 -12.96 0.76
CA LEU A 247 -11.55 -14.20 1.39
C LEU A 247 -12.67 -14.70 2.30
N ARG A 248 -13.08 -15.95 2.10
CA ARG A 248 -13.99 -16.69 2.98
C ARG A 248 -13.36 -18.01 3.39
N ASN A 249 -13.99 -18.74 4.30
CA ASN A 249 -13.44 -19.97 4.86
C ASN A 249 -13.11 -21.06 3.82
N ASP A 250 -13.76 -21.02 2.67
CA ASP A 250 -13.61 -21.99 1.57
C ASP A 250 -12.85 -21.43 0.35
N GLY A 251 -12.18 -20.29 0.50
CA GLY A 251 -11.31 -19.69 -0.51
C GLY A 251 -11.76 -18.30 -0.98
N LEU A 252 -11.28 -17.89 -2.14
CA LEU A 252 -11.60 -16.61 -2.76
C LEU A 252 -12.96 -16.63 -3.42
N HIS A 253 -13.81 -15.69 -3.06
CA HIS A 253 -15.13 -15.46 -3.65
C HIS A 253 -15.09 -14.24 -4.55
N LEU A 254 -15.50 -14.37 -5.81
CA LEU A 254 -15.70 -13.26 -6.73
C LEU A 254 -16.99 -12.53 -6.35
N THR A 255 -16.87 -11.27 -5.95
CA THR A 255 -18.01 -10.49 -5.43
C THR A 255 -18.46 -9.38 -6.36
N GLU A 256 -17.55 -8.85 -7.19
CA GLU A 256 -17.84 -7.76 -8.12
C GLU A 256 -17.11 -7.95 -9.45
N ILE A 257 -17.77 -7.57 -10.54
CA ILE A 257 -17.21 -7.50 -11.88
C ILE A 257 -17.45 -6.10 -12.42
N ALA A 258 -16.43 -5.46 -12.97
CA ALA A 258 -16.55 -4.13 -13.56
C ALA A 258 -17.47 -4.16 -14.81
N PRO A 259 -18.29 -3.12 -15.03
CA PRO A 259 -19.10 -3.04 -16.25
C PRO A 259 -18.23 -3.11 -17.51
N GLY A 260 -18.64 -3.92 -18.48
CA GLY A 260 -17.93 -4.14 -19.73
C GLY A 260 -16.97 -5.32 -19.72
N VAL A 261 -16.75 -5.96 -18.58
CA VAL A 261 -15.88 -7.14 -18.40
C VAL A 261 -16.69 -8.42 -18.54
N ASN A 262 -16.18 -9.38 -19.30
CA ASN A 262 -16.77 -10.72 -19.47
C ASN A 262 -16.16 -11.69 -18.44
N LEU A 263 -17.01 -12.44 -17.73
CA LEU A 263 -16.56 -13.38 -16.70
C LEU A 263 -15.61 -14.45 -17.26
N GLU A 264 -15.99 -15.10 -18.36
CA GLU A 264 -15.24 -16.23 -18.91
C GLU A 264 -13.94 -15.78 -19.59
N GLU A 265 -14.03 -14.75 -20.44
CA GLU A 265 -12.92 -14.31 -21.28
C GLU A 265 -11.94 -13.41 -20.55
N ASP A 266 -12.43 -12.52 -19.68
CA ASP A 266 -11.59 -11.48 -19.06
C ASP A 266 -11.18 -11.82 -17.62
N ILE A 267 -11.84 -12.79 -16.97
CA ILE A 267 -11.54 -13.17 -15.60
C ILE A 267 -11.04 -14.61 -15.54
N LEU A 268 -11.93 -15.60 -15.81
CA LEU A 268 -11.59 -17.01 -15.62
C LEU A 268 -10.46 -17.49 -16.54
N ALA A 269 -10.37 -16.99 -17.77
CA ALA A 269 -9.29 -17.32 -18.70
C ALA A 269 -7.89 -16.85 -18.22
N HIS A 270 -7.82 -15.94 -17.23
CA HIS A 270 -6.59 -15.35 -16.71
C HIS A 270 -6.35 -15.67 -15.23
N MET A 271 -6.99 -16.73 -14.73
CA MET A 271 -6.79 -17.30 -13.39
C MET A 271 -6.41 -18.77 -13.53
N ASP A 272 -5.54 -19.26 -12.66
CA ASP A 272 -5.16 -20.69 -12.66
C ASP A 272 -6.14 -21.55 -11.83
N PHE A 273 -7.16 -20.93 -11.25
CA PHE A 273 -8.25 -21.57 -10.50
C PHE A 273 -9.58 -20.87 -10.73
N VAL A 274 -10.67 -21.56 -10.44
CA VAL A 274 -12.04 -20.99 -10.50
C VAL A 274 -12.41 -20.48 -9.12
N PRO A 275 -12.66 -19.17 -8.95
CA PRO A 275 -13.14 -18.61 -7.68
C PRO A 275 -14.57 -19.09 -7.36
N LYS A 276 -14.96 -18.96 -6.13
CA LYS A 276 -16.32 -19.27 -5.66
C LYS A 276 -17.32 -18.20 -6.05
#